data_3305a871cea0487c5f388118932fdd50
#
_entry.id   3305a871cea0487c5f388118932fdd50
#
_cell.length_a   1.000
_cell.length_b   1.000
_cell.length_c   1.000
_cell.angle_alpha   90.00
_cell.angle_beta   90.00
_cell.angle_gamma   90.00
#
_symmetry.space_group_name_H-M   'P 1'
#
loop_
_entity.id
_entity.type
_entity.pdbx_description
1 polymer ?
#
loop_
_entity_poly.entity_id
_entity_poly.type
_entity_poly.pdbx_seq_one_letter_code
_entity_poly.pdbx_strand_id
1 'polypeptide(L)'
;MKVHELLDIKYILTEFKSENKDDVINELVDLLKGDSRIVDLEEVRKCVFEREEKMSTGVGKGFAIPHGKTNLVTDIVAAFGKSEAPIEYNSLDGEPVHLIFLLIGKENLVAKHIKLLSRISRLMNTEEFRKKLINADSKESILKIFEEEEQSYSDV
;
A
#
# COMPACT_ATOMS: atom_id res chain seq x y z
N MET A 1 4.62 -3.32 -15.40
CA MET A 1 3.36 -2.83 -14.82
C MET A 1 3.65 -1.62 -13.96
N LYS A 2 2.87 -0.59 -14.11
CA LYS A 2 3.01 0.64 -13.32
C LYS A 2 2.10 0.60 -12.10
N VAL A 3 2.49 1.31 -11.05
CA VAL A 3 1.75 1.31 -9.79
C VAL A 3 0.33 1.85 -9.98
N HIS A 4 0.16 2.93 -10.74
CA HIS A 4 -1.17 3.50 -10.97
C HIS A 4 -2.08 2.56 -11.78
N GLU A 5 -1.53 1.67 -12.59
CA GLU A 5 -2.32 0.68 -13.32
C GLU A 5 -2.80 -0.44 -12.39
N LEU A 6 -2.03 -0.71 -11.34
CA LEU A 6 -2.36 -1.73 -10.35
C LEU A 6 -3.43 -1.24 -9.36
N LEU A 7 -3.44 0.06 -9.08
CA LEU A 7 -4.27 0.66 -8.04
C LEU A 7 -5.63 1.09 -8.60
N ASP A 8 -6.70 0.43 -8.14
CA ASP A 8 -8.06 0.76 -8.52
C ASP A 8 -8.63 1.82 -7.57
N ILE A 9 -9.41 2.76 -8.10
CA ILE A 9 -10.05 3.82 -7.31
C ILE A 9 -10.86 3.26 -6.13
N LYS A 10 -11.56 2.15 -6.33
CA LYS A 10 -12.36 1.55 -5.26
C LYS A 10 -11.51 1.02 -4.09
N TYR A 11 -10.20 0.90 -4.26
CA TYR A 11 -9.27 0.43 -3.23
C TYR A 11 -8.41 1.56 -2.67
N ILE A 12 -8.92 2.78 -2.73
CA ILE A 12 -8.27 3.96 -2.15
C ILE A 12 -9.11 4.50 -0.99
N LEU A 13 -8.48 4.69 0.18
CA LEU A 13 -9.07 5.37 1.33
C LEU A 13 -8.49 6.77 1.44
N THR A 14 -9.35 7.78 1.47
CA THR A 14 -8.90 9.17 1.65
C THR A 14 -8.67 9.51 3.12
N GLU A 15 -9.17 8.69 4.04
CA GLU A 15 -8.96 8.83 5.46
C GLU A 15 -9.24 7.49 6.15
N PHE A 16 -8.36 7.10 7.09
CA PHE A 16 -8.60 5.93 7.92
C PHE A 16 -9.50 6.31 9.09
N LYS A 17 -10.32 5.37 9.55
CA LYS A 17 -11.15 5.53 10.76
C LYS A 17 -10.35 5.28 12.02
N SER A 18 -9.27 4.53 11.91
CA SER A 18 -8.45 4.06 13.04
C SER A 18 -7.10 4.77 13.06
N GLU A 19 -6.41 4.70 14.19
CA GLU A 19 -5.13 5.38 14.38
C GLU A 19 -3.99 4.43 14.77
N ASN A 20 -4.27 3.13 14.86
CA ASN A 20 -3.24 2.15 15.20
C ASN A 20 -2.96 1.22 14.01
N LYS A 21 -1.78 0.62 14.05
CA LYS A 21 -1.23 -0.21 13.00
C LYS A 21 -2.16 -1.34 12.54
N ASP A 22 -2.61 -2.16 13.47
CA ASP A 22 -3.39 -3.34 13.13
C ASP A 22 -4.74 -2.98 12.51
N ASP A 23 -5.39 -1.96 13.06
CA ASP A 23 -6.70 -1.56 12.57
C ASP A 23 -6.63 -0.90 11.20
N VAL A 24 -5.60 -0.10 10.91
CA VAL A 24 -5.47 0.51 9.58
C VAL A 24 -5.14 -0.53 8.51
N ILE A 25 -4.32 -1.54 8.85
CA ILE A 25 -4.06 -2.65 7.94
C ILE A 25 -5.36 -3.40 7.66
N ASN A 26 -6.16 -3.66 8.69
CA ASN A 26 -7.46 -4.32 8.54
C ASN A 26 -8.40 -3.52 7.65
N GLU A 27 -8.44 -2.19 7.79
CA GLU A 27 -9.27 -1.36 6.91
C GLU A 27 -8.89 -1.52 5.44
N LEU A 28 -7.59 -1.59 5.13
CA LEU A 28 -7.14 -1.78 3.76
C LEU A 28 -7.48 -3.18 3.24
N VAL A 29 -7.27 -4.21 4.05
CA VAL A 29 -7.62 -5.58 3.65
C VAL A 29 -9.12 -5.70 3.41
N ASP A 30 -9.93 -5.07 4.26
CA ASP A 30 -11.39 -5.11 4.13
C ASP A 30 -11.89 -4.46 2.84
N LEU A 31 -11.15 -3.49 2.29
CA LEU A 31 -11.49 -2.90 0.98
C LEU A 31 -11.50 -3.94 -0.13
N LEU A 32 -10.70 -4.99 0.02
CA LEU A 32 -10.53 -6.02 -1.02
C LEU A 32 -11.64 -7.08 -0.99
N LYS A 33 -12.56 -6.99 -0.03
CA LYS A 33 -13.66 -7.94 0.09
C LYS A 33 -14.49 -7.97 -1.20
N GLY A 34 -14.71 -9.17 -1.72
CA GLY A 34 -15.48 -9.34 -2.94
C GLY A 34 -14.69 -9.26 -4.24
N ASP A 35 -13.39 -8.98 -4.17
CA ASP A 35 -12.55 -8.97 -5.36
C ASP A 35 -12.39 -10.39 -5.91
N SER A 36 -12.64 -10.55 -7.22
CA SER A 36 -12.61 -11.87 -7.86
C SER A 36 -11.24 -12.52 -7.89
N ARG A 37 -10.18 -11.74 -7.69
CA ARG A 37 -8.81 -12.27 -7.66
C ARG A 37 -8.45 -12.91 -6.33
N ILE A 38 -9.26 -12.69 -5.30
CA ILE A 38 -8.99 -13.20 -3.96
C ILE A 38 -9.78 -14.47 -3.71
N VAL A 39 -9.07 -15.57 -3.45
CA VAL A 39 -9.67 -16.87 -3.17
C VAL A 39 -10.16 -16.96 -1.73
N ASP A 40 -9.36 -16.45 -0.79
CA ASP A 40 -9.70 -16.48 0.64
C ASP A 40 -9.12 -15.22 1.31
N LEU A 41 -10.00 -14.26 1.62
CA LEU A 41 -9.60 -12.99 2.17
C LEU A 41 -8.95 -13.13 3.55
N GLU A 42 -9.45 -14.03 4.39
CA GLU A 42 -8.91 -14.18 5.75
C GLU A 42 -7.51 -14.80 5.75
N GLU A 43 -7.21 -15.66 4.80
CA GLU A 43 -5.86 -16.19 4.63
C GLU A 43 -4.91 -15.11 4.07
N VAL A 44 -5.41 -14.24 3.21
CA VAL A 44 -4.65 -13.07 2.73
C VAL A 44 -4.31 -12.16 3.91
N ARG A 45 -5.30 -11.86 4.76
CA ARG A 45 -5.12 -11.05 5.96
C ARG A 45 -4.04 -11.64 6.86
N LYS A 46 -4.13 -12.94 7.13
CA LYS A 46 -3.16 -13.66 7.95
C LYS A 46 -1.75 -13.54 7.37
N CYS A 47 -1.62 -13.69 6.06
CA CYS A 47 -0.33 -13.58 5.37
C CYS A 47 0.32 -12.21 5.58
N VAL A 48 -0.48 -11.14 5.47
CA VAL A 48 0.00 -9.77 5.67
C VAL A 48 0.50 -9.59 7.11
N PHE A 49 -0.28 -10.02 8.10
CA PHE A 49 0.09 -9.88 9.50
C PHE A 49 1.29 -10.73 9.88
N GLU A 50 1.43 -11.92 9.33
CA GLU A 50 2.61 -12.76 9.55
C GLU A 50 3.88 -12.08 9.05
N ARG A 51 3.81 -11.42 7.88
CA ARG A 51 4.94 -10.66 7.36
C ARG A 51 5.26 -9.46 8.26
N GLU A 52 4.24 -8.77 8.72
CA GLU A 52 4.40 -7.58 9.56
C GLU A 52 5.03 -7.91 10.91
N GLU A 53 4.73 -9.08 11.47
CA GLU A 53 5.30 -9.54 12.72
C GLU A 53 6.82 -9.74 12.66
N LYS A 54 7.35 -10.09 11.50
CA LYS A 54 8.80 -10.33 11.35
C LYS A 54 9.59 -9.04 11.45
N MET A 55 9.07 -7.96 10.85
CA MET A 55 9.70 -6.65 10.87
C MET A 55 8.69 -5.65 10.35
N SER A 56 8.59 -4.49 11.00
CA SER A 56 7.69 -3.45 10.56
C SER A 56 7.95 -3.06 9.10
N THR A 57 6.87 -2.88 8.33
CA THR A 57 6.95 -2.38 6.96
C THR A 57 6.89 -0.85 6.92
N GLY A 58 6.82 -0.19 8.08
CA GLY A 58 7.01 1.25 8.23
C GLY A 58 8.50 1.54 8.26
N VAL A 59 9.09 1.77 7.11
CA VAL A 59 10.56 1.90 6.98
C VAL A 59 11.07 3.31 7.26
N GLY A 60 10.17 4.27 7.37
CA GLY A 60 10.54 5.66 7.67
C GLY A 60 9.84 6.63 6.76
N LYS A 61 10.08 7.94 6.99
CA LYS A 61 9.55 9.04 6.18
C LYS A 61 8.02 9.11 6.14
N GLY A 62 7.35 8.49 7.10
CA GLY A 62 5.89 8.58 7.21
C GLY A 62 5.10 7.66 6.30
N PHE A 63 5.73 6.66 5.68
CA PHE A 63 4.99 5.69 4.87
C PHE A 63 5.29 4.24 5.28
N ALA A 64 4.36 3.36 4.94
CA ALA A 64 4.50 1.93 5.19
C ALA A 64 3.98 1.15 3.98
N ILE A 65 4.54 -0.04 3.77
CA ILE A 65 4.13 -0.92 2.68
C ILE A 65 3.85 -2.32 3.24
N PRO A 66 2.73 -2.51 3.96
CA PRO A 66 2.34 -3.85 4.37
C PRO A 66 2.13 -4.71 3.13
N HIS A 67 2.62 -5.95 3.15
CA HIS A 67 2.55 -6.80 1.97
C HIS A 67 2.60 -8.28 2.36
N GLY A 68 2.26 -9.12 1.40
CA GLY A 68 2.35 -10.55 1.56
C GLY A 68 2.34 -11.25 0.22
N LYS A 69 2.77 -12.51 0.20
CA LYS A 69 2.71 -13.39 -0.96
C LYS A 69 1.94 -14.64 -0.59
N THR A 70 0.99 -15.02 -1.42
CA THR A 70 0.16 -16.19 -1.17
C THR A 70 -0.37 -16.76 -2.48
N ASN A 71 -0.67 -18.06 -2.50
CA ASN A 71 -1.36 -18.68 -3.64
C ASN A 71 -2.87 -18.49 -3.59
N LEU A 72 -3.38 -17.79 -2.58
CA LEU A 72 -4.82 -17.53 -2.43
C LEU A 72 -5.26 -16.24 -3.11
N VAL A 73 -4.44 -15.74 -4.01
CA VAL A 73 -4.81 -14.71 -5.00
C VAL A 73 -4.45 -15.23 -6.39
N THR A 74 -5.22 -14.81 -7.38
CA THR A 74 -4.96 -15.22 -8.78
C THR A 74 -4.06 -14.24 -9.52
N ASP A 75 -3.90 -13.03 -8.97
CA ASP A 75 -3.03 -12.00 -9.51
C ASP A 75 -2.67 -11.04 -8.38
N ILE A 76 -1.79 -10.08 -8.68
CA ILE A 76 -1.37 -9.06 -7.72
C ILE A 76 -2.53 -8.10 -7.45
N VAL A 77 -2.73 -7.78 -6.18
CA VAL A 77 -3.80 -6.87 -5.72
C VAL A 77 -3.19 -5.80 -4.82
N ALA A 78 -3.69 -4.58 -4.92
CA ALA A 78 -3.18 -3.46 -4.12
C ALA A 78 -4.30 -2.59 -3.57
N ALA A 79 -4.02 -1.92 -2.47
CA ALA A 79 -4.88 -0.91 -1.87
C ALA A 79 -4.01 0.19 -1.27
N PHE A 80 -4.55 1.39 -1.18
CA PHE A 80 -3.82 2.54 -0.65
C PHE A 80 -4.71 3.36 0.26
N GLY A 81 -4.12 3.89 1.33
CA GLY A 81 -4.83 4.80 2.22
C GLY A 81 -3.90 5.88 2.75
N LYS A 82 -4.49 7.03 3.07
CA LYS A 82 -3.76 8.12 3.70
C LYS A 82 -4.50 8.61 4.93
N SER A 83 -3.77 9.26 5.83
CA SER A 83 -4.33 9.88 7.02
C SER A 83 -3.66 11.21 7.28
N GLU A 84 -4.45 12.25 7.59
CA GLU A 84 -3.91 13.52 8.07
C GLU A 84 -3.40 13.36 9.49
N ALA A 85 -4.11 12.59 10.31
CA ALA A 85 -3.69 12.28 11.67
C ALA A 85 -2.54 11.26 11.65
N PRO A 86 -1.58 11.38 12.56
CA PRO A 86 -0.48 10.42 12.64
C PRO A 86 -0.99 9.04 13.08
N ILE A 87 -0.45 8.00 12.43
CA ILE A 87 -0.75 6.61 12.76
C ILE A 87 0.46 6.01 13.45
N GLU A 88 0.28 5.48 14.64
CA GLU A 88 1.33 4.78 15.37
C GLU A 88 1.55 3.42 14.72
N TYR A 89 2.62 3.29 13.97
CA TYR A 89 2.87 2.10 13.14
C TYR A 89 4.07 1.26 13.60
N ASN A 90 4.78 1.70 14.63
CA ASN A 90 6.03 1.06 15.05
C ASN A 90 7.06 1.03 13.91
N SER A 91 7.18 2.16 13.21
CA SER A 91 8.14 2.29 12.10
C SER A 91 9.57 2.13 12.57
N LEU A 92 10.44 1.70 11.68
CA LEU A 92 11.86 1.47 11.99
C LEU A 92 12.57 2.73 12.46
N ASP A 93 12.13 3.92 11.99
CA ASP A 93 12.67 5.21 12.41
C ASP A 93 11.94 5.82 13.62
N GLY A 94 10.93 5.13 14.15
CA GLY A 94 10.14 5.61 15.29
C GLY A 94 9.13 6.71 14.96
N GLU A 95 9.04 7.15 13.71
CA GLU A 95 8.12 8.20 13.31
C GLU A 95 6.74 7.67 12.95
N PRO A 96 5.68 8.48 13.12
CA PRO A 96 4.34 8.07 12.73
C PRO A 96 4.18 7.97 11.21
N VAL A 97 3.16 7.26 10.77
CA VAL A 97 2.87 7.01 9.36
C VAL A 97 1.61 7.76 8.94
N HIS A 98 1.61 8.28 7.73
CA HIS A 98 0.45 8.95 7.13
C HIS A 98 0.01 8.29 5.82
N LEU A 99 0.88 7.49 5.19
CA LEU A 99 0.63 6.87 3.90
C LEU A 99 0.89 5.38 4.00
N ILE A 100 -0.09 4.57 3.58
CA ILE A 100 0.04 3.11 3.66
C ILE A 100 -0.37 2.49 2.33
N PHE A 101 0.55 1.74 1.72
CA PHE A 101 0.31 1.02 0.48
C PHE A 101 0.35 -0.48 0.74
N LEU A 102 -0.80 -1.15 0.57
CA LEU A 102 -0.92 -2.60 0.74
C LEU A 102 -0.67 -3.30 -0.59
N LEU A 103 0.19 -4.29 -0.61
CA LEU A 103 0.50 -5.08 -1.81
C LEU A 103 0.40 -6.57 -1.51
N ILE A 104 -0.46 -7.28 -2.25
CA ILE A 104 -0.60 -8.73 -2.14
C ILE A 104 -0.13 -9.34 -3.45
N GLY A 105 0.92 -10.17 -3.37
CA GLY A 105 1.47 -10.84 -4.53
C GLY A 105 1.17 -12.32 -4.55
N LYS A 106 1.29 -12.93 -5.74
CA LYS A 106 1.16 -14.36 -5.90
C LYS A 106 2.53 -15.00 -5.67
N GLU A 107 2.58 -16.13 -4.96
CA GLU A 107 3.85 -16.75 -4.57
C GLU A 107 4.80 -17.04 -5.73
N ASN A 108 4.28 -17.42 -6.89
CA ASN A 108 5.11 -17.73 -8.06
C ASN A 108 5.49 -16.50 -8.89
N LEU A 109 5.10 -15.28 -8.46
CA LEU A 109 5.44 -14.04 -9.15
C LEU A 109 6.41 -13.19 -8.31
N VAL A 110 7.43 -13.83 -7.75
CA VAL A 110 8.38 -13.18 -6.83
C VAL A 110 9.09 -11.99 -7.45
N ALA A 111 9.62 -12.15 -8.67
CA ALA A 111 10.35 -11.08 -9.35
C ALA A 111 9.48 -9.85 -9.58
N LYS A 112 8.23 -10.06 -10.00
CA LYS A 112 7.27 -8.99 -10.22
C LYS A 112 6.90 -8.29 -8.91
N HIS A 113 6.72 -9.06 -7.84
CA HIS A 113 6.41 -8.54 -6.51
C HIS A 113 7.55 -7.63 -6.00
N ILE A 114 8.79 -8.09 -6.10
CA ILE A 114 9.96 -7.33 -5.68
C ILE A 114 10.08 -6.04 -6.49
N LYS A 115 9.86 -6.12 -7.80
CA LYS A 115 9.94 -4.96 -8.68
C LYS A 115 8.90 -3.90 -8.31
N LEU A 116 7.68 -4.34 -7.97
CA LEU A 116 6.62 -3.42 -7.55
C LEU A 116 6.94 -2.78 -6.20
N LEU A 117 7.43 -3.56 -5.23
CA LEU A 117 7.84 -3.01 -3.93
C LEU A 117 8.93 -1.95 -4.11
N SER A 118 9.90 -2.22 -4.95
CA SER A 118 10.98 -1.29 -5.25
C SER A 118 10.44 0.00 -5.89
N ARG A 119 9.52 -0.12 -6.83
CA ARG A 119 8.92 1.02 -7.50
C ARG A 119 8.09 1.87 -6.53
N ILE A 120 7.30 1.23 -5.67
CA ILE A 120 6.51 1.93 -4.66
C ILE A 120 7.44 2.68 -3.69
N SER A 121 8.49 2.03 -3.22
CA SER A 121 9.47 2.65 -2.32
C SER A 121 10.14 3.87 -2.96
N ARG A 122 10.46 3.77 -4.23
CA ARG A 122 11.08 4.87 -4.98
C ARG A 122 10.15 6.07 -5.08
N LEU A 123 8.87 5.85 -5.38
CA LEU A 123 7.88 6.92 -5.41
C LEU A 123 7.75 7.58 -4.03
N MET A 124 7.65 6.77 -2.99
CA MET A 124 7.46 7.25 -1.62
C MET A 124 8.68 7.96 -1.04
N ASN A 125 9.86 7.76 -1.61
CA ASN A 125 11.06 8.46 -1.15
C ASN A 125 11.07 9.94 -1.53
N THR A 126 10.24 10.37 -2.47
CA THR A 126 10.15 11.76 -2.89
C THR A 126 9.24 12.55 -1.93
N GLU A 127 9.81 13.48 -1.19
CA GLU A 127 9.06 14.27 -0.19
C GLU A 127 7.88 15.03 -0.82
N GLU A 128 8.11 15.64 -1.97
CA GLU A 128 7.05 16.38 -2.67
C GLU A 128 5.89 15.48 -3.05
N PHE A 129 6.16 14.26 -3.50
CA PHE A 129 5.13 13.29 -3.82
C PHE A 129 4.32 12.92 -2.59
N ARG A 130 4.98 12.65 -1.46
CA ARG A 130 4.29 12.33 -0.21
C ARG A 130 3.38 13.48 0.22
N LYS A 131 3.85 14.72 0.12
CA LYS A 131 3.06 15.90 0.48
C LYS A 131 1.81 16.04 -0.38
N LYS A 132 1.95 15.80 -1.68
CA LYS A 132 0.80 15.83 -2.60
C LYS A 132 -0.25 14.81 -2.21
N LEU A 133 0.17 13.60 -1.86
CA LEU A 133 -0.76 12.54 -1.44
C LEU A 133 -1.47 12.90 -0.14
N ILE A 134 -0.74 13.42 0.85
CA ILE A 134 -1.32 13.78 2.14
C ILE A 134 -2.37 14.89 1.96
N ASN A 135 -2.13 15.83 1.06
CA ASN A 135 -3.01 16.97 0.82
C ASN A 135 -4.11 16.70 -0.21
N ALA A 136 -4.12 15.52 -0.82
CA ALA A 136 -5.14 15.17 -1.80
C ALA A 136 -6.53 15.06 -1.14
N ASP A 137 -7.56 15.50 -1.84
CA ASP A 137 -8.92 15.57 -1.29
C ASP A 137 -9.89 14.54 -1.86
N SER A 138 -9.44 13.72 -2.81
CA SER A 138 -10.30 12.72 -3.44
C SER A 138 -9.51 11.50 -3.88
N LYS A 139 -10.22 10.39 -4.09
CA LYS A 139 -9.63 9.15 -4.62
C LYS A 139 -9.08 9.39 -6.03
N GLU A 140 -9.79 10.13 -6.84
CA GLU A 140 -9.38 10.47 -8.21
C GLU A 140 -8.10 11.29 -8.22
N SER A 141 -8.01 12.25 -7.31
CA SER A 141 -6.82 13.08 -7.15
C SER A 141 -5.60 12.23 -6.76
N ILE A 142 -5.78 11.30 -5.83
CA ILE A 142 -4.72 10.39 -5.39
C ILE A 142 -4.20 9.57 -6.57
N LEU A 143 -5.10 8.96 -7.32
CA LEU A 143 -4.72 8.13 -8.48
C LEU A 143 -3.97 8.95 -9.52
N LYS A 144 -4.43 10.16 -9.78
CA LYS A 144 -3.79 11.08 -10.72
C LYS A 144 -2.38 11.46 -10.27
N ILE A 145 -2.18 11.67 -8.96
CA ILE A 145 -0.86 11.98 -8.41
C ILE A 145 0.10 10.82 -8.66
N PHE A 146 -0.33 9.58 -8.45
CA PHE A 146 0.48 8.40 -8.76
C PHE A 146 0.83 8.35 -10.25
N GLU A 147 -0.15 8.57 -11.11
CA GLU A 147 0.05 8.51 -12.54
C GLU A 147 1.05 9.57 -13.02
N GLU A 148 0.89 10.80 -12.58
CA GLU A 148 1.77 11.91 -12.96
C GLU A 148 3.20 11.69 -12.47
N GLU A 149 3.36 11.20 -11.24
CA GLU A 149 4.69 10.94 -10.69
C GLU A 149 5.39 9.82 -11.47
N GLU A 150 4.68 8.77 -11.82
CA GLU A 150 5.26 7.68 -12.60
C GLU A 150 5.68 8.11 -13.99
N GLN A 151 4.98 9.07 -14.60
CA GLN A 151 5.36 9.61 -15.90
C GLN A 151 6.68 10.39 -15.85
N SER A 152 7.05 10.90 -14.69
CA SER A 152 8.31 11.64 -14.53
C SER A 152 9.53 10.72 -14.46
N TYR A 153 9.32 9.42 -14.21
CA TYR A 153 10.39 8.43 -14.26
C TYR A 153 10.38 7.79 -15.63
N SER A 154 11.53 7.78 -16.30
CA SER A 154 11.62 7.11 -17.59
C SER A 154 11.39 5.61 -17.43
N ASP A 155 10.73 5.01 -18.40
CA ASP A 155 10.45 3.56 -18.41
C ASP A 155 11.68 2.77 -18.85
N VAL A 156 12.67 2.87 -18.06
CA VAL A 156 13.94 2.22 -18.38
C VAL A 156 14.02 0.91 -17.65
#